data_6d4bbf9517812ddbde3acdb8ff3d258c
#
_entry.id   6d4bbf9517812ddbde3acdb8ff3d258c
#
_cell.length_a   1.000
_cell.length_b   1.000
_cell.length_c   1.000
_cell.angle_alpha   90.00
_cell.angle_beta   90.00
_cell.angle_gamma   90.00
#
_symmetry.space_group_name_H-M   'P 1'
#
loop_
_entity.id
_entity.type
_entity.pdbx_description
1 polymer ?
#
loop_
_entity_poly.entity_id
_entity_poly.type
_entity_poly.pdbx_seq_one_letter_code
_entity_poly.pdbx_strand_id
1 'polypeptide(L)'
;MRLRLIVFALLAAASVPAAADSVDLNLSSDSIEAKYNGSTGFGEWTVGALYNRDQKDQLVNVGLLATGETRVGSSRVDAGLGGKLYATSIGNEEVLALGLGGQVRWFFGDGPFAIGGYGFLAPRVVTFLEGVWFWEAGVRAEVELIKNSFLYIGYRQVQVELESGAKTNVDKGAFAGLQIKF
;
A
#
# COMPACT_ATOMS: atom_id res chain seq x y z
N MET A 1 14.86 5.45 19.79
CA MET A 1 13.44 5.81 19.96
C MET A 1 12.55 5.35 18.81
N ARG A 2 13.13 5.09 17.63
CA ARG A 2 12.44 4.79 16.34
C ARG A 2 11.69 3.45 16.30
N LEU A 3 12.19 2.39 16.95
CA LEU A 3 11.54 1.05 16.94
C LEU A 3 10.21 0.98 17.74
N ARG A 4 10.04 1.88 18.73
CA ARG A 4 8.85 1.89 19.60
C ARG A 4 7.59 2.42 18.92
N LEU A 5 7.73 3.30 17.93
CA LEU A 5 6.60 3.86 17.17
C LEU A 5 5.96 2.82 16.23
N ILE A 6 6.77 1.94 15.62
CA ILE A 6 6.29 0.89 14.70
C ILE A 6 5.50 -0.18 15.47
N VAL A 7 5.95 -0.55 16.67
CA VAL A 7 5.26 -1.54 17.51
C VAL A 7 3.91 -1.00 18.02
N PHE A 8 3.80 0.29 18.31
CA PHE A 8 2.53 0.91 18.73
C PHE A 8 1.51 1.00 17.60
N ALA A 9 1.94 1.27 16.36
CA ALA A 9 1.05 1.32 15.20
C ALA A 9 0.46 -0.07 14.86
N LEU A 10 1.24 -1.13 15.01
CA LEU A 10 0.80 -2.52 14.81
C LEU A 10 -0.16 -3.01 15.91
N LEU A 11 0.01 -2.58 17.15
CA LEU A 11 -0.84 -2.96 18.28
C LEU A 11 -2.18 -2.20 18.29
N ALA A 12 -2.24 -0.99 17.76
CA ALA A 12 -3.49 -0.22 17.66
C ALA A 12 -4.46 -0.79 16.61
N ALA A 13 -3.96 -1.53 15.61
CA ALA A 13 -4.77 -2.18 14.58
C ALA A 13 -5.55 -3.41 15.09
N ALA A 14 -5.18 -3.96 16.24
CA ALA A 14 -5.77 -5.22 16.77
C ALA A 14 -7.14 -5.07 17.44
N SER A 15 -7.72 -3.88 17.56
CA SER A 15 -8.94 -3.62 18.32
C SER A 15 -10.13 -3.10 17.50
N VAL A 16 -10.13 -3.24 16.17
CA VAL A 16 -11.23 -2.77 15.30
C VAL A 16 -12.22 -3.92 15.06
N PRO A 17 -13.53 -3.68 15.19
CA PRO A 17 -14.54 -4.73 14.97
C PRO A 17 -14.54 -5.20 13.52
N ALA A 18 -14.62 -6.51 13.37
CA ALA A 18 -14.55 -7.23 12.11
C ALA A 18 -15.69 -6.86 11.13
N ALA A 19 -15.34 -6.17 10.06
CA ALA A 19 -16.17 -6.08 8.88
C ALA A 19 -15.24 -6.19 7.66
N ALA A 20 -15.15 -7.37 7.04
CA ALA A 20 -14.40 -7.69 5.84
C ALA A 20 -12.93 -7.19 5.85
N ASP A 21 -12.22 -7.51 6.90
CA ASP A 21 -10.84 -7.10 7.09
C ASP A 21 -9.86 -8.01 6.32
N SER A 22 -8.70 -7.50 5.99
CA SER A 22 -7.64 -8.31 5.39
C SER A 22 -6.26 -7.94 5.91
N VAL A 23 -5.40 -8.95 6.01
CA VAL A 23 -3.96 -8.79 6.22
C VAL A 23 -3.24 -9.12 4.92
N ASP A 24 -2.31 -8.27 4.56
CA ASP A 24 -1.48 -8.39 3.36
C ASP A 24 0.00 -8.35 3.78
N LEU A 25 0.74 -9.38 3.44
CA LEU A 25 2.17 -9.49 3.72
C LEU A 25 2.90 -9.70 2.42
N ASN A 26 3.90 -8.88 2.13
CA ASN A 26 4.74 -9.09 0.96
C ASN A 26 6.23 -8.92 1.26
N LEU A 27 7.01 -9.58 0.45
CA LEU A 27 8.46 -9.65 0.51
C LEU A 27 9.04 -9.33 -0.86
N SER A 28 10.07 -8.52 -0.89
CA SER A 28 10.95 -8.34 -2.03
C SER A 28 12.37 -8.80 -1.70
N SER A 29 13.31 -8.63 -2.62
CA SER A 29 14.74 -8.85 -2.34
C SER A 29 15.22 -8.02 -1.14
N ASP A 30 14.74 -6.78 -1.04
CA ASP A 30 15.32 -5.77 -0.16
C ASP A 30 14.33 -5.27 0.89
N SER A 31 13.03 -5.56 0.76
CA SER A 31 12.00 -5.02 1.64
C SER A 31 10.97 -6.04 2.13
N ILE A 32 10.38 -5.70 3.27
CA ILE A 32 9.23 -6.38 3.85
C ILE A 32 8.14 -5.34 4.04
N GLU A 33 6.91 -5.64 3.61
CA GLU A 33 5.74 -4.81 3.85
C GLU A 33 4.61 -5.61 4.47
N ALA A 34 3.96 -5.02 5.47
CA ALA A 34 2.73 -5.52 6.06
C ALA A 34 1.65 -4.43 5.94
N LYS A 35 0.45 -4.83 5.52
CA LYS A 35 -0.74 -3.97 5.48
C LYS A 35 -1.90 -4.64 6.17
N TYR A 36 -2.70 -3.84 6.83
CA TYR A 36 -4.00 -4.19 7.33
C TYR A 36 -5.04 -3.31 6.65
N ASN A 37 -6.08 -3.92 6.09
CA ASN A 37 -7.16 -3.19 5.44
C ASN A 37 -8.46 -3.56 6.10
N GLY A 38 -9.27 -2.56 6.40
CA GLY A 38 -10.60 -2.73 6.94
C GLY A 38 -11.65 -2.02 6.09
N SER A 39 -12.86 -2.55 6.04
CA SER A 39 -13.94 -1.94 5.30
C SER A 39 -14.74 -0.96 6.16
N THR A 40 -15.28 0.06 5.50
CA THR A 40 -16.25 1.00 6.06
C THR A 40 -17.52 0.97 5.25
N GLY A 41 -18.58 1.62 5.70
CA GLY A 41 -19.84 1.67 4.95
C GLY A 41 -19.75 2.33 3.56
N PHE A 42 -18.66 3.03 3.25
CA PHE A 42 -18.43 3.74 1.98
C PHE A 42 -17.10 3.39 1.29
N GLY A 43 -16.28 2.55 1.90
CA GLY A 43 -14.99 2.23 1.30
C GLY A 43 -14.08 1.40 2.19
N GLU A 44 -12.78 1.57 1.98
CA GLU A 44 -11.72 0.84 2.64
C GLU A 44 -10.74 1.80 3.33
N TRP A 45 -10.33 1.49 4.54
CA TRP A 45 -9.17 2.10 5.17
C TRP A 45 -8.00 1.12 5.19
N THR A 46 -6.79 1.65 5.18
CA THR A 46 -5.56 0.85 5.22
C THR A 46 -4.56 1.44 6.19
N VAL A 47 -3.82 0.57 6.86
CA VAL A 47 -2.60 0.91 7.60
C VAL A 47 -1.51 -0.01 7.12
N GLY A 48 -0.37 0.54 6.73
CA GLY A 48 0.75 -0.21 6.20
C GLY A 48 2.08 0.22 6.78
N ALA A 49 3.02 -0.71 6.83
CA ALA A 49 4.40 -0.46 7.19
C ALA A 49 5.32 -1.24 6.25
N LEU A 50 6.32 -0.55 5.72
CA LEU A 50 7.36 -1.09 4.85
C LEU A 50 8.72 -0.82 5.47
N TYR A 51 9.57 -1.81 5.45
CA TYR A 51 10.97 -1.71 5.86
C TYR A 51 11.89 -2.19 4.74
N ASN A 52 12.76 -1.31 4.25
CA ASN A 52 13.83 -1.65 3.32
C ASN A 52 15.09 -1.98 4.12
N ARG A 53 15.61 -3.20 3.94
CA ARG A 53 16.75 -3.72 4.71
C ARG A 53 18.08 -3.14 4.26
N ASP A 54 18.24 -2.89 2.98
CA ASP A 54 19.51 -2.44 2.40
C ASP A 54 19.77 -0.96 2.71
N GLN A 55 18.76 -0.12 2.52
CA GLN A 55 18.86 1.32 2.78
C GLN A 55 18.50 1.68 4.23
N LYS A 56 17.90 0.73 4.97
CA LYS A 56 17.34 0.93 6.33
C LYS A 56 16.23 1.98 6.36
N ASP A 57 15.61 2.21 5.22
CA ASP A 57 14.51 3.14 5.08
C ASP A 57 13.22 2.52 5.62
N GLN A 58 12.36 3.37 6.17
CA GLN A 58 11.10 2.97 6.76
C GLN A 58 9.99 3.85 6.18
N LEU A 59 8.87 3.23 5.84
CA LEU A 59 7.68 3.94 5.40
C LEU A 59 6.47 3.38 6.14
N VAL A 60 5.67 4.27 6.70
CA VAL A 60 4.35 3.95 7.28
C VAL A 60 3.30 4.72 6.51
N ASN A 61 2.15 4.11 6.29
CA ASN A 61 1.03 4.80 5.65
C ASN A 61 -0.31 4.49 6.32
N VAL A 62 -1.21 5.46 6.22
CA VAL A 62 -2.62 5.32 6.58
C VAL A 62 -3.44 5.88 5.43
N GLY A 63 -4.39 5.10 4.93
CA GLY A 63 -5.19 5.47 3.77
C GLY A 63 -6.69 5.34 3.99
N LEU A 64 -7.45 6.09 3.20
CA LEU A 64 -8.90 5.99 3.10
C LEU A 64 -9.29 6.11 1.64
N LEU A 65 -10.02 5.11 1.13
CA LEU A 65 -10.48 5.04 -0.24
C LEU A 65 -11.99 4.81 -0.29
N ALA A 66 -12.68 5.59 -1.07
CA ALA A 66 -14.03 5.26 -1.50
C ALA A 66 -13.92 4.15 -2.55
N THR A 67 -14.56 3.01 -2.29
CA THR A 67 -14.46 1.82 -3.13
C THR A 67 -15.81 1.50 -3.78
N GLY A 68 -15.74 0.91 -4.96
CA GLY A 68 -16.90 0.42 -5.70
C GLY A 68 -16.57 -0.84 -6.49
N GLU A 69 -17.59 -1.64 -6.71
CA GLU A 69 -17.52 -2.84 -7.53
C GLU A 69 -18.41 -2.69 -8.75
N THR A 70 -17.93 -3.13 -9.91
CA THR A 70 -18.73 -3.24 -11.12
C THR A 70 -18.44 -4.56 -11.83
N ARG A 71 -19.31 -4.94 -12.76
CA ARG A 71 -19.13 -6.13 -13.60
C ARG A 71 -19.10 -5.75 -15.07
N VAL A 72 -18.16 -6.34 -15.79
CA VAL A 72 -18.00 -6.21 -17.23
C VAL A 72 -18.05 -7.61 -17.84
N GLY A 73 -19.20 -8.01 -18.36
CA GLY A 73 -19.45 -9.40 -18.75
C GLY A 73 -19.44 -10.32 -17.52
N SER A 74 -18.63 -11.38 -17.57
CA SER A 74 -18.39 -12.30 -16.45
C SER A 74 -17.30 -11.82 -15.48
N SER A 75 -16.60 -10.74 -15.81
CA SER A 75 -15.47 -10.23 -15.00
C SER A 75 -15.96 -9.24 -13.96
N ARG A 76 -15.38 -9.31 -12.75
CA ARG A 76 -15.57 -8.32 -11.68
C ARG A 76 -14.42 -7.32 -11.67
N VAL A 77 -14.75 -6.06 -11.49
CA VAL A 77 -13.79 -4.97 -11.34
C VAL A 77 -14.06 -4.24 -10.04
N ASP A 78 -13.11 -4.27 -9.14
CA ASP A 78 -13.10 -3.48 -7.90
C ASP A 78 -12.20 -2.26 -8.13
N ALA A 79 -12.70 -1.06 -7.82
CA ALA A 79 -11.94 0.17 -7.95
C ALA A 79 -12.09 1.03 -6.70
N GLY A 80 -11.05 1.80 -6.38
CA GLY A 80 -11.05 2.71 -5.24
C GLY A 80 -10.29 3.99 -5.57
N LEU A 81 -10.81 5.12 -5.07
CA LEU A 81 -10.18 6.43 -5.17
C LEU A 81 -10.14 7.08 -3.79
N GLY A 82 -9.05 7.77 -3.48
CA GLY A 82 -8.92 8.43 -2.18
C GLY A 82 -7.54 8.98 -1.89
N GLY A 83 -7.17 8.99 -0.62
CA GLY A 83 -5.90 9.51 -0.15
C GLY A 83 -5.19 8.59 0.81
N LYS A 84 -3.87 8.71 0.84
CA LYS A 84 -2.98 8.06 1.80
C LYS A 84 -2.03 9.09 2.39
N LEU A 85 -1.91 9.10 3.69
CA LEU A 85 -0.88 9.81 4.42
C LEU A 85 0.33 8.89 4.57
N TYR A 86 1.48 9.34 4.16
CA TYR A 86 2.76 8.64 4.23
C TYR A 86 3.70 9.35 5.18
N ALA A 87 4.39 8.61 6.02
CA ALA A 87 5.54 9.07 6.78
C ALA A 87 6.71 8.15 6.47
N THR A 88 7.80 8.72 5.97
CA THR A 88 9.01 7.95 5.62
C THR A 88 10.25 8.58 6.21
N SER A 89 11.19 7.73 6.60
CA SER A 89 12.51 8.12 7.07
C SER A 89 13.55 7.53 6.12
N ILE A 90 14.32 8.40 5.46
CA ILE A 90 15.32 8.09 4.45
C ILE A 90 16.65 8.59 4.99
N GLY A 91 17.50 7.68 5.46
CA GLY A 91 18.74 8.08 6.14
C GLY A 91 18.46 8.94 7.38
N ASN A 92 18.79 10.24 7.31
CA ASN A 92 18.51 11.22 8.37
C ASN A 92 17.36 12.19 8.04
N GLU A 93 16.77 12.09 6.86
CA GLU A 93 15.70 12.96 6.40
C GLU A 93 14.33 12.33 6.67
N GLU A 94 13.36 13.15 7.03
CA GLU A 94 12.00 12.72 7.30
C GLU A 94 11.06 13.40 6.30
N VAL A 95 10.15 12.64 5.71
CA VAL A 95 9.17 13.14 4.75
C VAL A 95 7.78 12.73 5.16
N LEU A 96 6.88 13.69 5.17
CA LEU A 96 5.44 13.49 5.34
C LEU A 96 4.74 13.90 4.05
N ALA A 97 3.90 13.01 3.49
CA ALA A 97 3.24 13.26 2.23
C ALA A 97 1.78 12.81 2.26
N LEU A 98 0.88 13.64 1.73
CA LEU A 98 -0.51 13.27 1.50
C LEU A 98 -0.71 12.94 0.03
N GLY A 99 -0.67 11.65 -0.31
CA GLY A 99 -0.88 11.14 -1.65
C GLY A 99 -2.36 11.02 -2.00
N LEU A 100 -2.74 11.54 -3.16
CA LEU A 100 -4.04 11.31 -3.78
C LEU A 100 -3.89 10.30 -4.91
N GLY A 101 -4.84 9.39 -5.03
CA GLY A 101 -4.74 8.33 -6.03
C GLY A 101 -5.83 7.29 -5.93
N GLY A 102 -5.51 6.08 -6.38
CA GLY A 102 -6.48 5.00 -6.35
C GLY A 102 -5.88 3.64 -6.67
N GLN A 103 -6.77 2.67 -6.69
CA GLN A 103 -6.46 1.29 -7.02
C GLN A 103 -7.55 0.69 -7.90
N VAL A 104 -7.18 -0.31 -8.67
CA VAL A 104 -8.10 -1.13 -9.46
C VAL A 104 -7.69 -2.59 -9.36
N ARG A 105 -8.66 -3.48 -9.32
CA ARG A 105 -8.47 -4.93 -9.30
C ARG A 105 -9.48 -5.57 -10.23
N TRP A 106 -9.00 -6.30 -11.20
CA TRP A 106 -9.80 -6.97 -12.24
C TRP A 106 -9.72 -8.47 -12.06
N PHE A 107 -10.84 -9.10 -11.79
CA PHE A 107 -11.01 -10.55 -11.72
C PHE A 107 -11.49 -11.09 -13.05
N PHE A 108 -10.79 -12.08 -13.59
CA PHE A 108 -11.11 -12.64 -14.92
C PHE A 108 -12.19 -13.71 -14.83
N GLY A 109 -13.40 -13.37 -15.25
CA GLY A 109 -14.54 -14.27 -15.21
C GLY A 109 -14.82 -14.81 -13.80
N ASP A 110 -15.20 -16.07 -13.72
CA ASP A 110 -15.40 -16.79 -12.46
C ASP A 110 -14.11 -17.55 -12.01
N GLY A 111 -13.00 -17.28 -12.67
CA GLY A 111 -11.71 -17.93 -12.37
C GLY A 111 -11.01 -17.34 -11.14
N PRO A 112 -9.95 -18.03 -10.67
CA PRO A 112 -9.22 -17.60 -9.48
C PRO A 112 -8.23 -16.46 -9.73
N PHE A 113 -8.10 -15.98 -10.96
CA PHE A 113 -7.06 -15.02 -11.35
C PHE A 113 -7.57 -13.59 -11.34
N ALA A 114 -6.70 -12.67 -10.86
CA ALA A 114 -6.92 -11.25 -10.94
C ALA A 114 -5.62 -10.50 -11.28
N ILE A 115 -5.78 -9.28 -11.81
CA ILE A 115 -4.68 -8.30 -11.95
C ILE A 115 -5.08 -7.07 -11.16
N GLY A 116 -4.17 -6.54 -10.37
CA GLY A 116 -4.33 -5.31 -9.60
C GLY A 116 -3.30 -4.26 -10.00
N GLY A 117 -3.68 -3.00 -9.85
CA GLY A 117 -2.78 -1.86 -9.96
C GLY A 117 -3.20 -0.74 -9.05
N TYR A 118 -2.24 0.06 -8.60
CA TYR A 118 -2.50 1.24 -7.78
C TYR A 118 -1.49 2.34 -8.06
N GLY A 119 -1.87 3.57 -7.76
CA GLY A 119 -0.97 4.71 -7.85
C GLY A 119 -1.44 5.87 -6.98
N PHE A 120 -0.50 6.49 -6.29
CA PHE A 120 -0.71 7.66 -5.43
C PHE A 120 0.37 8.69 -5.70
N LEU A 121 -0.02 9.96 -5.76
CA LEU A 121 0.84 11.10 -6.04
C LEU A 121 0.66 12.15 -4.95
N ALA A 122 1.74 12.66 -4.41
CA ALA A 122 1.77 13.80 -3.50
C ALA A 122 2.67 14.89 -4.09
N PRO A 123 2.10 15.90 -4.76
CA PRO A 123 2.85 17.04 -5.24
C PRO A 123 3.34 17.93 -4.08
N ARG A 124 4.22 18.88 -4.37
CA ARG A 124 4.91 19.74 -3.41
C ARG A 124 3.97 20.40 -2.39
N VAL A 125 2.78 20.77 -2.79
CA VAL A 125 1.81 21.45 -1.90
C VAL A 125 1.25 20.58 -0.78
N VAL A 126 1.41 19.27 -0.88
CA VAL A 126 0.96 18.26 0.10
C VAL A 126 2.08 17.32 0.53
N THR A 127 3.33 17.69 0.25
CA THR A 127 4.54 17.04 0.73
C THR A 127 5.26 18.01 1.67
N PHE A 128 5.63 17.54 2.84
CA PHE A 128 6.11 18.35 3.95
C PHE A 128 7.47 17.83 4.45
N LEU A 129 8.12 18.60 5.31
CA LEU A 129 9.47 18.38 5.83
C LEU A 129 10.49 18.50 4.70
N GLU A 130 11.41 17.57 4.57
CA GLU A 130 12.47 17.58 3.55
C GLU A 130 12.02 17.08 2.16
N GLY A 131 10.73 16.68 2.02
CA GLY A 131 10.17 16.18 0.76
C GLY A 131 9.55 17.27 -0.11
N VAL A 132 9.74 17.15 -1.42
CA VAL A 132 9.15 18.03 -2.44
C VAL A 132 8.11 17.29 -3.29
N TRP A 133 8.35 16.03 -3.57
CA TRP A 133 7.49 15.20 -4.38
C TRP A 133 7.55 13.76 -3.91
N PHE A 134 6.40 13.13 -3.80
CA PHE A 134 6.30 11.72 -3.45
C PHE A 134 5.35 11.02 -4.41
N TRP A 135 5.68 9.81 -4.83
CA TRP A 135 4.74 8.94 -5.53
C TRP A 135 4.99 7.47 -5.24
N GLU A 136 3.91 6.71 -5.26
CA GLU A 136 3.87 5.27 -5.14
C GLU A 136 3.05 4.71 -6.29
N ALA A 137 3.55 3.68 -6.99
CA ALA A 137 2.77 2.92 -7.96
C ALA A 137 3.18 1.45 -7.94
N GLY A 138 2.24 0.59 -8.25
CA GLY A 138 2.49 -0.84 -8.36
C GLY A 138 1.44 -1.57 -9.18
N VAL A 139 1.86 -2.73 -9.66
CA VAL A 139 1.00 -3.69 -10.36
C VAL A 139 1.23 -5.08 -9.77
N ARG A 140 0.20 -5.91 -9.73
CA ARG A 140 0.31 -7.28 -9.24
C ARG A 140 -0.62 -8.23 -10.00
N ALA A 141 -0.16 -9.46 -10.19
CA ALA A 141 -0.95 -10.58 -10.66
C ALA A 141 -1.25 -11.49 -9.47
N GLU A 142 -2.48 -11.92 -9.33
CA GLU A 142 -3.01 -12.59 -8.16
C GLU A 142 -3.69 -13.90 -8.54
N VAL A 143 -3.62 -14.88 -7.65
CA VAL A 143 -4.38 -16.12 -7.74
C VAL A 143 -5.03 -16.43 -6.39
N GLU A 144 -6.32 -16.69 -6.40
CA GLU A 144 -7.05 -17.16 -5.23
C GLU A 144 -6.75 -18.66 -5.04
N LEU A 145 -6.01 -19.00 -3.97
CA LEU A 145 -5.63 -20.38 -3.66
C LEU A 145 -6.75 -21.12 -2.96
N ILE A 146 -7.33 -20.49 -1.96
CA ILE A 146 -8.50 -20.93 -1.21
C ILE A 146 -9.38 -19.70 -0.99
N LYS A 147 -10.65 -19.91 -0.66
CA LYS A 147 -11.61 -18.82 -0.44
C LYS A 147 -10.99 -17.73 0.46
N ASN A 148 -11.00 -16.49 -0.02
CA ASN A 148 -10.48 -15.31 0.68
C ASN A 148 -8.95 -15.26 0.88
N SER A 149 -8.18 -16.14 0.24
CA SER A 149 -6.70 -16.11 0.36
C SER A 149 -6.06 -16.04 -1.02
N PHE A 150 -5.28 -14.99 -1.24
CA PHE A 150 -4.68 -14.64 -2.52
C PHE A 150 -3.16 -14.67 -2.41
N LEU A 151 -2.52 -15.47 -3.26
CA LEU A 151 -1.09 -15.37 -3.53
C LEU A 151 -0.89 -14.40 -4.69
N TYR A 152 0.14 -13.58 -4.64
CA TYR A 152 0.41 -12.64 -5.72
C TYR A 152 1.91 -12.40 -5.91
N ILE A 153 2.24 -11.98 -7.14
CA ILE A 153 3.53 -11.42 -7.51
C ILE A 153 3.29 -10.06 -8.15
N GLY A 154 4.23 -9.15 -7.99
CA GLY A 154 4.06 -7.81 -8.55
C GLY A 154 5.36 -7.05 -8.68
N TYR A 155 5.22 -5.81 -9.11
CA TYR A 155 6.30 -4.82 -9.17
C TYR A 155 5.80 -3.52 -8.57
N ARG A 156 6.62 -2.89 -7.73
CA ARG A 156 6.32 -1.64 -7.06
C ARG A 156 7.48 -0.67 -7.18
N GLN A 157 7.15 0.62 -7.20
CA GLN A 157 8.10 1.70 -7.03
C GLN A 157 7.52 2.76 -6.09
N VAL A 158 8.32 3.15 -5.11
CA VAL A 158 8.06 4.25 -4.18
C VAL A 158 9.24 5.21 -4.28
N GLN A 159 8.99 6.44 -4.68
CA GLN A 159 10.03 7.45 -4.90
C GLN A 159 9.69 8.75 -4.19
N VAL A 160 10.72 9.34 -3.61
CA VAL A 160 10.71 10.66 -2.98
C VAL A 160 11.70 11.56 -3.71
N GLU A 161 11.33 12.80 -3.95
CA GLU A 161 12.23 13.88 -4.32
C GLU A 161 12.37 14.80 -3.11
N LEU A 162 13.60 15.05 -2.71
CA LEU A 162 13.98 15.83 -1.54
C LEU A 162 14.24 17.29 -1.91
N GLU A 163 14.21 18.22 -0.96
CA GLU A 163 14.52 19.64 -1.17
C GLU A 163 15.94 19.85 -1.72
N SER A 164 16.87 18.96 -1.44
CA SER A 164 18.20 18.92 -2.02
C SER A 164 18.22 18.66 -3.54
N GLY A 165 17.08 18.31 -4.15
CA GLY A 165 16.95 17.87 -5.54
C GLY A 165 17.30 16.39 -5.75
N ALA A 166 17.67 15.68 -4.71
CA ALA A 166 17.95 14.25 -4.81
C ALA A 166 16.66 13.44 -4.97
N LYS A 167 16.67 12.48 -5.88
CA LYS A 167 15.57 11.51 -6.08
C LYS A 167 16.00 10.17 -5.49
N THR A 168 15.26 9.72 -4.49
CA THR A 168 15.54 8.46 -3.79
C THR A 168 14.36 7.51 -3.94
N ASN A 169 14.64 6.25 -4.24
CA ASN A 169 13.64 5.19 -4.19
C ASN A 169 13.66 4.60 -2.77
N VAL A 170 12.58 4.75 -2.04
CA VAL A 170 12.36 4.09 -0.74
C VAL A 170 12.22 2.57 -0.95
N ASP A 171 11.55 2.19 -2.05
CA ASP A 171 11.43 0.80 -2.48
C ASP A 171 11.22 0.73 -3.99
N LYS A 172 11.88 -0.24 -4.65
CA LYS A 172 11.72 -0.46 -6.08
C LYS A 172 12.11 -1.89 -6.43
N GLY A 173 11.14 -2.67 -6.89
CA GLY A 173 11.44 -4.03 -7.31
C GLY A 173 10.23 -4.92 -7.44
N ALA A 174 10.53 -6.17 -7.81
CA ALA A 174 9.55 -7.24 -7.80
C ALA A 174 9.31 -7.70 -6.36
N PHE A 175 8.09 -8.06 -6.06
CA PHE A 175 7.69 -8.61 -4.77
C PHE A 175 6.74 -9.80 -4.94
N ALA A 176 6.67 -10.64 -3.93
CA ALA A 176 5.67 -11.69 -3.80
C ALA A 176 4.98 -11.56 -2.44
N GLY A 177 3.72 -11.94 -2.36
CA GLY A 177 2.98 -11.78 -1.11
C GLY A 177 1.73 -12.64 -1.02
N LEU A 178 1.14 -12.58 0.17
CA LEU A 178 -0.08 -13.27 0.54
C LEU A 178 -1.06 -12.27 1.17
N GLN A 179 -2.30 -12.27 0.70
CA GLN A 179 -3.41 -11.54 1.29
C GLN A 179 -4.44 -12.52 1.81
N ILE A 180 -4.84 -12.36 3.07
CA ILE A 180 -5.90 -13.15 3.72
C ILE A 180 -7.02 -12.19 4.11
N LYS A 181 -8.26 -12.48 3.66
CA LYS A 181 -9.48 -11.75 4.04
C LYS A 181 -10.27 -12.61 5.04
N PHE A 182 -10.87 -11.99 6.05
CA PHE A 182 -11.68 -12.66 7.09
C PHE A 182 -12.91 -11.84 7.51
#